data_1db777fa5a5ac83c0a8a115a45c9b8fe
#
_entry.id   1db777fa5a5ac83c0a8a115a45c9b8fe
#
_cell.length_a   1.000
_cell.length_b   1.000
_cell.length_c   1.000
_cell.angle_alpha   90.00
_cell.angle_beta   90.00
_cell.angle_gamma   90.00
#
_symmetry.space_group_name_H-M   'P 1'
#
loop_
_entity.id
_entity.type
_entity.pdbx_description
1 polymer ?
#
loop_
_entity_poly.entity_id
_entity_poly.type
_entity_poly.pdbx_seq_one_letter_code
_entity_poly.pdbx_strand_id
1 'polypeptide(L)'
;MTALPTLALRDVSKVYHDGDTEITALHPTTFEVRPGELVAVNGPSGSGKSTLLSIAGALLRPSTGQVLIAGQDVTRLSERDLPAFRLRHIGFVLQSSNLIPYLTVREQLTLIPRLAHADPRQARAQADELLRTLGIEARAGHYPDALSGGQKQRVAIARALMNRPGLILADEPTASLDSVRGREVVQLLAHEVRTQDKAAVMVTHDERVLDLCDRVVTMVDGRLRG
;
A
#
# COMPACT_ATOMS: atom_id res chain seq x y z
N MET A 1 -21.42 17.44 3.66
CA MET A 1 -20.36 17.61 2.63
C MET A 1 -19.63 16.28 2.54
N THR A 2 -19.65 15.62 1.39
CA THR A 2 -18.87 14.38 1.18
C THR A 2 -17.39 14.72 1.20
N ALA A 3 -16.62 14.04 2.06
CA ALA A 3 -15.17 14.21 2.12
C ALA A 3 -14.53 13.93 0.75
N LEU A 4 -13.51 14.71 0.40
CA LEU A 4 -12.76 14.50 -0.84
C LEU A 4 -12.04 13.15 -0.77
N PRO A 5 -11.96 12.40 -1.89
CA PRO A 5 -11.25 11.15 -1.94
C PRO A 5 -9.75 11.35 -1.67
N THR A 6 -9.15 10.45 -0.91
CA THR A 6 -7.69 10.43 -0.67
C THR A 6 -6.94 10.01 -1.92
N LEU A 7 -7.51 9.04 -2.68
CA LEU A 7 -7.02 8.61 -3.99
C LEU A 7 -8.13 8.79 -5.02
N ALA A 8 -7.82 9.42 -6.15
CA ALA A 8 -8.70 9.44 -7.31
C ALA A 8 -7.91 9.21 -8.61
N LEU A 9 -8.29 8.19 -9.35
CA LEU A 9 -7.88 7.96 -10.73
C LEU A 9 -8.98 8.51 -11.64
N ARG A 10 -8.62 9.33 -12.61
CA ARG A 10 -9.56 9.94 -13.57
C ARG A 10 -9.17 9.56 -14.97
N ASP A 11 -9.92 8.69 -15.58
CA ASP A 11 -9.73 8.19 -16.95
C ASP A 11 -8.28 7.69 -17.21
N VAL A 12 -7.72 6.97 -16.23
CA VAL A 12 -6.35 6.50 -16.23
C VAL A 12 -6.22 5.24 -17.07
N SER A 13 -5.26 5.23 -18.00
CA SER A 13 -4.92 4.03 -18.79
C SER A 13 -3.42 3.74 -18.76
N LYS A 14 -3.06 2.48 -19.11
CA LYS A 14 -1.67 2.09 -19.32
C LYS A 14 -1.52 1.15 -20.50
N VAL A 15 -0.74 1.58 -21.48
CA VAL A 15 -0.32 0.81 -22.64
C VAL A 15 1.19 0.61 -22.56
N TYR A 16 1.64 -0.60 -22.80
CA TYR A 16 3.05 -0.95 -22.97
C TYR A 16 3.30 -1.22 -24.46
N HIS A 17 4.47 -0.84 -24.93
CA HIS A 17 4.93 -1.14 -26.29
C HIS A 17 6.07 -2.18 -26.19
N ASP A 18 5.91 -3.31 -26.87
CA ASP A 18 6.93 -4.34 -27.01
C ASP A 18 7.18 -4.58 -28.52
N GLY A 19 8.15 -3.87 -29.06
CA GLY A 19 8.36 -3.77 -30.51
C GLY A 19 7.12 -3.16 -31.19
N ASP A 20 6.54 -3.88 -32.15
CA ASP A 20 5.34 -3.47 -32.89
C ASP A 20 4.03 -3.87 -32.20
N THR A 21 4.08 -4.47 -31.01
CA THR A 21 2.90 -4.93 -30.30
C THR A 21 2.52 -3.95 -29.19
N GLU A 22 1.26 -3.55 -29.13
CA GLU A 22 0.69 -2.78 -28.04
C GLU A 22 -0.05 -3.71 -27.07
N ILE A 23 0.29 -3.62 -25.78
CA ILE A 23 -0.36 -4.36 -24.71
C ILE A 23 -1.04 -3.37 -23.77
N THR A 24 -2.38 -3.35 -23.79
CA THR A 24 -3.16 -2.54 -22.86
C THR A 24 -3.27 -3.25 -21.51
N ALA A 25 -2.45 -2.84 -20.55
CA ALA A 25 -2.45 -3.40 -19.20
C ALA A 25 -3.53 -2.79 -18.28
N LEU A 26 -3.97 -1.57 -18.57
CA LEU A 26 -5.08 -0.90 -17.89
C LEU A 26 -5.86 -0.09 -18.91
N HIS A 27 -7.12 -0.44 -19.09
CA HIS A 27 -8.08 0.35 -19.89
C HIS A 27 -8.48 1.63 -19.13
N PRO A 28 -9.01 2.66 -19.83
CA PRO A 28 -9.46 3.88 -19.17
C PRO A 28 -10.32 3.57 -17.95
N THR A 29 -9.84 3.99 -16.80
CA THR A 29 -10.36 3.61 -15.47
C THR A 29 -10.53 4.86 -14.62
N THR A 30 -11.74 5.01 -14.06
CA THR A 30 -12.03 5.99 -13.00
C THR A 30 -12.31 5.23 -11.71
N PHE A 31 -11.57 5.57 -10.64
CA PHE A 31 -11.61 4.87 -9.38
C PHE A 31 -11.26 5.81 -8.23
N GLU A 32 -12.02 5.76 -7.15
CA GLU A 32 -11.80 6.62 -5.98
C GLU A 32 -11.78 5.79 -4.70
N VAL A 33 -10.98 6.25 -3.73
CA VAL A 33 -10.94 5.69 -2.37
C VAL A 33 -10.99 6.85 -1.37
N ARG A 34 -11.90 6.75 -0.41
CA ARG A 34 -12.16 7.79 0.58
C ARG A 34 -11.40 7.53 1.89
N PRO A 35 -11.24 8.57 2.72
CA PRO A 35 -10.76 8.38 4.09
C PRO A 35 -11.61 7.35 4.85
N GLY A 36 -10.96 6.51 5.67
CA GLY A 36 -11.60 5.42 6.42
C GLY A 36 -11.95 4.18 5.58
N GLU A 37 -11.70 4.17 4.26
CA GLU A 37 -12.10 3.11 3.35
C GLU A 37 -10.93 2.17 3.00
N LEU A 38 -11.13 0.85 3.20
CA LEU A 38 -10.28 -0.22 2.69
C LEU A 38 -10.97 -0.86 1.46
N VAL A 39 -10.41 -0.67 0.28
CA VAL A 39 -10.92 -1.25 -0.97
C VAL A 39 -10.06 -2.42 -1.40
N ALA A 40 -10.68 -3.59 -1.60
CA ALA A 40 -10.01 -4.72 -2.25
C ALA A 40 -10.17 -4.66 -3.76
N VAL A 41 -9.08 -4.86 -4.49
CA VAL A 41 -9.05 -5.11 -5.94
C VAL A 41 -8.75 -6.59 -6.14
N ASN A 42 -9.79 -7.38 -6.42
CA ASN A 42 -9.69 -8.80 -6.66
C ASN A 42 -9.60 -9.10 -8.16
N GLY A 43 -9.05 -10.24 -8.54
CA GLY A 43 -9.00 -10.69 -9.93
C GLY A 43 -7.86 -11.67 -10.20
N PRO A 44 -7.88 -12.37 -11.37
CA PRO A 44 -6.88 -13.37 -11.71
C PRO A 44 -5.48 -12.76 -11.88
N SER A 45 -4.46 -13.61 -11.87
CA SER A 45 -3.09 -13.21 -12.19
C SER A 45 -3.03 -12.61 -13.60
N GLY A 46 -2.23 -11.57 -13.80
CA GLY A 46 -2.09 -10.90 -15.10
C GLY A 46 -3.24 -9.94 -15.45
N SER A 47 -4.28 -9.77 -14.62
CA SER A 47 -5.41 -8.89 -14.94
C SER A 47 -5.11 -7.38 -14.88
N GLY A 48 -3.89 -6.96 -14.48
CA GLY A 48 -3.49 -5.55 -14.43
C GLY A 48 -3.48 -4.95 -13.01
N LYS A 49 -3.76 -5.73 -11.95
CA LYS A 49 -3.84 -5.25 -10.55
C LYS A 49 -2.56 -4.54 -10.08
N SER A 50 -1.39 -5.15 -10.31
CA SER A 50 -0.11 -4.54 -9.91
C SER A 50 0.21 -3.28 -10.73
N THR A 51 -0.26 -3.20 -11.99
CA THR A 51 -0.17 -1.98 -12.81
C THR A 51 -1.03 -0.87 -12.21
N LEU A 52 -2.28 -1.16 -11.84
CA LEU A 52 -3.17 -0.22 -11.15
C LEU A 52 -2.55 0.27 -9.85
N LEU A 53 -2.04 -0.65 -9.01
CA LEU A 53 -1.43 -0.32 -7.72
C LEU A 53 -0.17 0.53 -7.90
N SER A 54 0.67 0.22 -8.90
CA SER A 54 1.89 0.98 -9.21
C SER A 54 1.56 2.41 -9.67
N ILE A 55 0.49 2.59 -10.45
CA ILE A 55 0.03 3.91 -10.88
C ILE A 55 -0.57 4.68 -9.69
N ALA A 56 -1.43 4.05 -8.89
CA ALA A 56 -2.00 4.62 -7.66
C ALA A 56 -0.91 5.03 -6.66
N GLY A 57 0.22 4.30 -6.66
CA GLY A 57 1.39 4.58 -5.81
C GLY A 57 2.39 5.57 -6.40
N ALA A 58 2.09 6.19 -7.54
CA ALA A 58 3.02 7.07 -8.25
C ALA A 58 4.41 6.44 -8.50
N LEU A 59 4.46 5.11 -8.67
CA LEU A 59 5.63 4.35 -9.07
C LEU A 59 5.71 4.20 -10.59
N LEU A 60 4.56 4.24 -11.25
CA LEU A 60 4.42 4.12 -12.69
C LEU A 60 3.55 5.26 -13.22
N ARG A 61 4.02 5.94 -14.25
CA ARG A 61 3.20 6.95 -14.93
C ARG A 61 2.14 6.29 -15.79
N PRO A 62 0.88 6.75 -15.73
CA PRO A 62 -0.16 6.32 -16.67
C PRO A 62 0.19 6.77 -18.09
N SER A 63 -0.39 6.12 -19.10
CA SER A 63 -0.32 6.57 -20.50
C SER A 63 -1.29 7.74 -20.75
N THR A 64 -2.46 7.71 -20.11
CA THR A 64 -3.45 8.81 -20.15
C THR A 64 -4.10 9.00 -18.77
N GLY A 65 -4.80 10.11 -18.61
CA GLY A 65 -5.58 10.41 -17.40
C GLY A 65 -4.78 11.09 -16.30
N GLN A 66 -5.40 11.20 -15.13
CA GLN A 66 -4.87 11.91 -13.96
C GLN A 66 -4.94 11.05 -12.72
N VAL A 67 -3.92 11.14 -11.87
CA VAL A 67 -3.88 10.51 -10.53
C VAL A 67 -3.80 11.61 -9.49
N LEU A 68 -4.82 11.70 -8.64
CA LEU A 68 -4.86 12.64 -7.52
C LEU A 68 -4.67 11.86 -6.21
N ILE A 69 -3.75 12.32 -5.39
CA ILE A 69 -3.49 11.77 -4.05
C ILE A 69 -3.51 12.95 -3.07
N ALA A 70 -4.36 12.87 -2.05
CA ALA A 70 -4.60 13.96 -1.12
C ALA A 70 -4.92 15.30 -1.84
N GLY A 71 -5.66 15.23 -2.95
CA GLY A 71 -6.04 16.37 -3.78
C GLY A 71 -4.94 16.89 -4.73
N GLN A 72 -3.71 16.38 -4.66
CA GLN A 72 -2.60 16.79 -5.54
C GLN A 72 -2.51 15.87 -6.77
N ASP A 73 -2.43 16.47 -7.97
CA ASP A 73 -2.21 15.74 -9.23
C ASP A 73 -0.73 15.29 -9.32
N VAL A 74 -0.49 14.01 -9.05
CA VAL A 74 0.87 13.43 -9.07
C VAL A 74 1.40 13.17 -10.48
N THR A 75 0.53 13.13 -11.49
CA THR A 75 0.96 12.96 -12.89
C THR A 75 1.74 14.17 -13.41
N ARG A 76 1.57 15.32 -12.76
CA ARG A 76 2.27 16.59 -13.09
C ARG A 76 3.57 16.80 -12.32
N LEU A 77 3.85 15.96 -11.31
CA LEU A 77 5.08 16.08 -10.54
C LEU A 77 6.29 15.64 -11.39
N SER A 78 7.43 16.28 -11.15
CA SER A 78 8.68 15.86 -11.75
C SER A 78 9.18 14.54 -11.16
N GLU A 79 9.99 13.79 -11.91
CA GLU A 79 10.62 12.55 -11.41
C GLU A 79 11.46 12.79 -10.14
N ARG A 80 11.97 14.01 -9.97
CA ARG A 80 12.75 14.42 -8.79
C ARG A 80 11.88 14.58 -7.56
N ASP A 81 10.63 15.03 -7.72
CA ASP A 81 9.72 15.34 -6.60
C ASP A 81 8.90 14.12 -6.15
N LEU A 82 8.68 13.16 -7.05
CA LEU A 82 7.90 11.95 -6.77
C LEU A 82 8.40 11.14 -5.57
N PRO A 83 9.72 10.90 -5.36
CA PRO A 83 10.20 10.16 -4.18
C PRO A 83 9.83 10.82 -2.86
N ALA A 84 10.00 12.15 -2.76
CA ALA A 84 9.65 12.91 -1.56
C ALA A 84 8.13 12.93 -1.32
N PHE A 85 7.33 13.00 -2.40
CA PHE A 85 5.87 12.89 -2.32
C PHE A 85 5.45 11.51 -1.79
N ARG A 86 5.96 10.42 -2.39
CA ARG A 86 5.64 9.05 -1.96
C ARG A 86 6.01 8.83 -0.49
N LEU A 87 7.22 9.23 -0.09
CA LEU A 87 7.71 9.09 1.28
C LEU A 87 6.78 9.75 2.31
N ARG A 88 6.12 10.83 1.94
CA ARG A 88 5.26 11.62 2.82
C ARG A 88 3.80 11.15 2.82
N HIS A 89 3.29 10.69 1.67
CA HIS A 89 1.84 10.50 1.47
C HIS A 89 1.43 9.04 1.34
N ILE A 90 2.36 8.10 1.03
CA ILE A 90 2.01 6.73 0.66
C ILE A 90 2.79 5.73 1.53
N GLY A 91 2.06 4.78 2.11
CA GLY A 91 2.62 3.60 2.76
C GLY A 91 2.47 2.38 1.86
N PHE A 92 3.57 1.66 1.60
CA PHE A 92 3.55 0.44 0.81
C PHE A 92 3.70 -0.81 1.67
N VAL A 93 2.79 -1.76 1.50
CA VAL A 93 2.86 -3.14 2.04
C VAL A 93 2.98 -4.08 0.85
N LEU A 94 4.12 -4.72 0.69
CA LEU A 94 4.42 -5.57 -0.46
C LEU A 94 4.21 -7.05 -0.12
N GLN A 95 3.97 -7.87 -1.13
CA GLN A 95 3.78 -9.32 -1.04
C GLN A 95 4.92 -10.01 -0.28
N SER A 96 6.16 -9.79 -0.69
CA SER A 96 7.33 -10.11 0.12
C SER A 96 7.62 -8.91 0.99
N SER A 97 7.60 -9.06 2.31
CA SER A 97 7.77 -7.96 3.28
C SER A 97 8.98 -7.05 3.00
N ASN A 98 9.93 -7.51 2.16
CA ASN A 98 11.15 -6.79 1.73
C ASN A 98 11.86 -6.10 2.90
N LEU A 99 12.05 -6.86 3.99
CA LEU A 99 12.81 -6.37 5.14
C LEU A 99 14.31 -6.45 4.82
N ILE A 100 15.01 -5.42 5.21
CA ILE A 100 16.47 -5.33 5.04
C ILE A 100 17.13 -6.30 6.03
N PRO A 101 17.87 -7.34 5.59
CA PRO A 101 18.28 -8.45 6.46
C PRO A 101 19.22 -8.05 7.61
N TYR A 102 19.97 -6.98 7.47
CA TYR A 102 20.93 -6.47 8.45
C TYR A 102 20.40 -5.32 9.33
N LEU A 103 19.11 -5.02 9.28
CA LEU A 103 18.43 -4.09 10.17
C LEU A 103 17.50 -4.84 11.12
N THR A 104 17.53 -4.46 12.38
CA THR A 104 16.56 -4.93 13.37
C THR A 104 15.16 -4.43 13.04
N VAL A 105 14.14 -5.05 13.62
CA VAL A 105 12.73 -4.64 13.45
C VAL A 105 12.54 -3.14 13.71
N ARG A 106 13.09 -2.62 14.82
CA ARG A 106 13.01 -1.18 15.13
C ARG A 106 13.74 -0.32 14.09
N GLU A 107 14.89 -0.76 13.62
CA GLU A 107 15.64 -0.02 12.58
C GLU A 107 14.93 -0.02 11.23
N GLN A 108 14.21 -1.10 10.87
CA GLN A 108 13.34 -1.11 9.68
C GLN A 108 12.34 0.04 9.71
N LEU A 109 11.74 0.29 10.87
CA LEU A 109 10.74 1.33 11.04
C LEU A 109 11.38 2.72 11.04
N THR A 110 12.41 2.91 11.85
CA THR A 110 13.04 4.23 12.01
C THR A 110 13.83 4.70 10.80
N LEU A 111 14.14 3.80 9.86
CA LEU A 111 14.74 4.15 8.56
C LEU A 111 13.85 5.12 7.77
N ILE A 112 12.53 4.89 7.75
CA ILE A 112 11.59 5.66 6.93
C ILE A 112 11.55 7.15 7.36
N PRO A 113 11.27 7.50 8.63
CA PRO A 113 11.31 8.90 9.06
C PRO A 113 12.72 9.51 8.99
N ARG A 114 13.79 8.71 9.13
CA ARG A 114 15.16 9.19 8.91
C ARG A 114 15.38 9.69 7.48
N LEU A 115 14.84 8.99 6.47
CA LEU A 115 14.87 9.44 5.08
C LEU A 115 14.06 10.73 4.87
N ALA A 116 13.04 10.96 5.70
CA ALA A 116 12.24 12.18 5.72
C ALA A 116 12.84 13.30 6.60
N HIS A 117 14.06 13.12 7.12
CA HIS A 117 14.74 14.06 8.03
C HIS A 117 13.95 14.40 9.30
N ALA A 118 13.13 13.45 9.79
CA ALA A 118 12.37 13.61 11.03
C ALA A 118 13.26 13.47 12.29
N ASP A 119 12.76 13.99 13.41
CA ASP A 119 13.43 13.87 14.70
C ASP A 119 13.58 12.38 15.10
N PRO A 120 14.83 11.89 15.36
CA PRO A 120 15.08 10.51 15.73
C PRO A 120 14.37 10.06 17.02
N ARG A 121 14.16 10.96 17.99
CA ARG A 121 13.44 10.63 19.23
C ARG A 121 11.96 10.39 18.98
N GLN A 122 11.33 11.24 18.19
CA GLN A 122 9.92 11.08 17.77
C GLN A 122 9.75 9.83 16.91
N ALA A 123 10.66 9.59 15.97
CA ALA A 123 10.66 8.39 15.13
C ALA A 123 10.75 7.11 15.96
N ARG A 124 11.60 7.08 16.99
CA ARG A 124 11.72 5.93 17.89
C ARG A 124 10.46 5.71 18.71
N ALA A 125 9.91 6.76 19.31
CA ALA A 125 8.66 6.68 20.10
C ALA A 125 7.50 6.15 19.24
N GLN A 126 7.36 6.65 18.01
CA GLN A 126 6.36 6.18 17.07
C GLN A 126 6.58 4.72 16.64
N ALA A 127 7.84 4.31 16.42
CA ALA A 127 8.15 2.92 16.11
C ALA A 127 7.75 1.98 17.26
N ASP A 128 8.08 2.34 18.51
CA ASP A 128 7.74 1.55 19.68
C ASP A 128 6.22 1.48 19.91
N GLU A 129 5.49 2.55 19.63
CA GLU A 129 4.03 2.57 19.65
C GLU A 129 3.42 1.63 18.59
N LEU A 130 3.85 1.74 17.32
CA LEU A 130 3.36 0.87 16.24
C LEU A 130 3.68 -0.61 16.49
N LEU A 131 4.89 -0.91 17.01
CA LEU A 131 5.25 -2.28 17.34
C LEU A 131 4.34 -2.87 18.45
N ARG A 132 3.94 -2.06 19.41
CA ARG A 132 2.99 -2.45 20.46
C ARG A 132 1.60 -2.66 19.89
N THR A 133 1.07 -1.70 19.14
CA THR A 133 -0.24 -1.78 18.48
C THR A 133 -0.36 -3.03 17.60
N LEU A 134 0.71 -3.38 16.89
CA LEU A 134 0.75 -4.54 15.99
C LEU A 134 1.18 -5.85 16.70
N GLY A 135 1.38 -5.84 18.02
CA GLY A 135 1.69 -7.01 18.84
C GLY A 135 3.03 -7.67 18.54
N ILE A 136 4.05 -6.87 18.17
CA ILE A 136 5.41 -7.35 17.84
C ILE A 136 6.52 -6.59 18.60
N GLU A 137 6.19 -5.88 19.65
CA GLU A 137 7.16 -5.10 20.45
C GLU A 137 8.29 -5.96 21.01
N ALA A 138 7.99 -7.18 21.45
CA ALA A 138 8.98 -8.14 21.95
C ALA A 138 10.04 -8.53 20.88
N ARG A 139 9.78 -8.23 19.61
CA ARG A 139 10.69 -8.51 18.49
C ARG A 139 11.48 -7.29 18.02
N ALA A 140 11.35 -6.15 18.67
CA ALA A 140 11.96 -4.88 18.26
C ALA A 140 13.47 -4.92 17.99
N GLY A 141 14.21 -5.73 18.75
CA GLY A 141 15.65 -5.93 18.61
C GLY A 141 16.06 -7.13 17.74
N HIS A 142 15.11 -7.88 17.17
CA HIS A 142 15.41 -9.05 16.34
C HIS A 142 15.64 -8.66 14.88
N TYR A 143 16.41 -9.48 14.18
CA TYR A 143 16.60 -9.40 12.73
C TYR A 143 15.52 -10.20 11.99
N PRO A 144 15.29 -9.94 10.68
CA PRO A 144 14.24 -10.58 9.90
C PRO A 144 14.28 -12.11 9.85
N ASP A 145 15.44 -12.74 9.93
CA ASP A 145 15.63 -14.19 9.93
C ASP A 145 15.01 -14.87 11.16
N ALA A 146 14.96 -14.18 12.30
CA ALA A 146 14.34 -14.65 13.54
C ALA A 146 12.82 -14.47 13.60
N LEU A 147 12.17 -13.99 12.52
CA LEU A 147 10.75 -13.68 12.47
C LEU A 147 9.95 -14.72 11.66
N SER A 148 8.75 -15.07 12.13
CA SER A 148 7.77 -15.80 11.30
C SER A 148 7.26 -14.94 10.15
N GLY A 149 6.65 -15.56 9.11
CA GLY A 149 6.07 -14.84 7.98
C GLY A 149 5.06 -13.78 8.41
N GLY A 150 4.14 -14.11 9.33
CA GLY A 150 3.16 -13.14 9.87
C GLY A 150 3.82 -12.00 10.65
N GLN A 151 4.90 -12.27 11.41
CA GLN A 151 5.66 -11.22 12.09
C GLN A 151 6.36 -10.29 11.09
N LYS A 152 6.96 -10.84 10.02
CA LYS A 152 7.56 -10.04 8.95
C LYS A 152 6.52 -9.13 8.29
N GLN A 153 5.31 -9.63 8.06
CA GLN A 153 4.25 -8.84 7.46
C GLN A 153 3.74 -7.73 8.39
N ARG A 154 3.60 -8.01 9.71
CA ARG A 154 3.29 -6.97 10.69
C ARG A 154 4.38 -5.88 10.75
N VAL A 155 5.66 -6.24 10.62
CA VAL A 155 6.77 -5.26 10.51
C VAL A 155 6.63 -4.43 9.24
N ALA A 156 6.25 -5.04 8.09
CA ALA A 156 6.05 -4.31 6.84
C ALA A 156 4.89 -3.31 6.95
N ILE A 157 3.78 -3.68 7.61
CA ILE A 157 2.67 -2.77 7.90
C ILE A 157 3.12 -1.64 8.82
N ALA A 158 3.81 -1.95 9.94
CA ALA A 158 4.34 -0.94 10.84
C ALA A 158 5.24 0.05 10.10
N ARG A 159 6.13 -0.45 9.25
CA ARG A 159 7.01 0.37 8.42
C ARG A 159 6.23 1.28 7.46
N ALA A 160 5.18 0.76 6.84
CA ALA A 160 4.33 1.54 5.93
C ALA A 160 3.62 2.70 6.64
N LEU A 161 3.33 2.57 7.95
CA LEU A 161 2.62 3.57 8.76
C LEU A 161 3.54 4.63 9.38
N MET A 162 4.87 4.47 9.32
CA MET A 162 5.82 5.32 10.05
C MET A 162 5.74 6.81 9.72
N ASN A 163 5.49 7.19 8.47
CA ASN A 163 5.33 8.61 8.09
C ASN A 163 3.88 9.08 8.14
N ARG A 164 2.99 8.34 8.81
CA ARG A 164 1.54 8.66 8.92
C ARG A 164 0.91 8.96 7.56
N PRO A 165 1.12 8.10 6.55
CA PRO A 165 0.57 8.34 5.22
C PRO A 165 -0.95 8.37 5.26
N GLY A 166 -1.56 9.18 4.39
CA GLY A 166 -3.01 9.18 4.18
C GLY A 166 -3.47 8.00 3.31
N LEU A 167 -2.58 7.48 2.44
CA LEU A 167 -2.88 6.37 1.53
C LEU A 167 -1.98 5.16 1.82
N ILE A 168 -2.59 3.98 1.95
CA ILE A 168 -1.88 2.71 2.08
C ILE A 168 -2.16 1.86 0.85
N LEU A 169 -1.11 1.30 0.26
CA LEU A 169 -1.18 0.41 -0.90
C LEU A 169 -0.59 -0.94 -0.52
N ALA A 170 -1.42 -1.98 -0.56
CA ALA A 170 -1.03 -3.34 -0.18
C ALA A 170 -1.12 -4.27 -1.40
N ASP A 171 0.01 -4.86 -1.77
CA ASP A 171 0.11 -5.84 -2.85
C ASP A 171 0.22 -7.24 -2.25
N GLU A 172 -0.84 -8.04 -2.40
CA GLU A 172 -0.94 -9.43 -1.94
C GLU A 172 -0.42 -9.64 -0.49
N PRO A 173 -0.89 -8.88 0.51
CA PRO A 173 -0.31 -8.88 1.85
C PRO A 173 -0.45 -10.21 2.60
N THR A 174 -1.24 -11.15 2.08
CA THR A 174 -1.51 -12.47 2.69
C THR A 174 -0.84 -13.64 1.97
N ALA A 175 -0.21 -13.42 0.81
CA ALA A 175 0.27 -14.49 -0.09
C ALA A 175 1.25 -15.48 0.55
N SER A 176 2.03 -15.05 1.56
CA SER A 176 3.01 -15.92 2.26
C SER A 176 2.51 -16.41 3.62
N LEU A 177 1.20 -16.33 3.90
CA LEU A 177 0.61 -16.60 5.19
C LEU A 177 -0.45 -17.70 5.10
N ASP A 178 -0.58 -18.47 6.18
CA ASP A 178 -1.76 -19.33 6.36
C ASP A 178 -3.04 -18.48 6.55
N SER A 179 -4.20 -19.12 6.44
CA SER A 179 -5.49 -18.43 6.46
C SER A 179 -5.75 -17.64 7.74
N VAL A 180 -5.33 -18.14 8.88
CA VAL A 180 -5.55 -17.46 10.18
C VAL A 180 -4.70 -16.21 10.26
N ARG A 181 -3.40 -16.33 10.00
CA ARG A 181 -2.46 -15.20 10.04
C ARG A 181 -2.74 -14.17 8.96
N GLY A 182 -3.19 -14.62 7.76
CA GLY A 182 -3.62 -13.72 6.69
C GLY A 182 -4.77 -12.83 7.12
N ARG A 183 -5.82 -13.42 7.75
CA ARG A 183 -6.94 -12.62 8.28
C ARG A 183 -6.51 -11.67 9.38
N GLU A 184 -5.67 -12.09 10.33
CA GLU A 184 -5.15 -11.20 11.38
C GLU A 184 -4.43 -9.98 10.80
N VAL A 185 -3.61 -10.17 9.75
CA VAL A 185 -2.88 -9.09 9.09
C VAL A 185 -3.83 -8.10 8.42
N VAL A 186 -4.85 -8.59 7.70
CA VAL A 186 -5.84 -7.71 7.05
C VAL A 186 -6.75 -7.02 8.08
N GLN A 187 -7.13 -7.70 9.17
CA GLN A 187 -7.86 -7.08 10.27
C GLN A 187 -7.08 -5.92 10.91
N LEU A 188 -5.78 -6.08 11.14
CA LEU A 188 -4.91 -5.02 11.64
C LEU A 188 -4.85 -3.84 10.66
N LEU A 189 -4.70 -4.13 9.36
CA LEU A 189 -4.69 -3.09 8.33
C LEU A 189 -6.03 -2.34 8.28
N ALA A 190 -7.17 -3.06 8.29
CA ALA A 190 -8.50 -2.48 8.29
C ALA A 190 -8.75 -1.63 9.55
N HIS A 191 -8.29 -2.08 10.72
CA HIS A 191 -8.37 -1.34 11.96
C HIS A 191 -7.61 0.00 11.87
N GLU A 192 -6.36 -0.03 11.41
CA GLU A 192 -5.54 1.19 11.24
C GLU A 192 -6.15 2.16 10.22
N VAL A 193 -6.72 1.64 9.13
CA VAL A 193 -7.39 2.45 8.11
C VAL A 193 -8.57 3.20 8.71
N ARG A 194 -9.46 2.49 9.42
CA ARG A 194 -10.70 3.06 9.97
C ARG A 194 -10.43 3.99 11.17
N THR A 195 -9.54 3.60 12.08
CA THR A 195 -9.27 4.39 13.31
C THR A 195 -8.44 5.63 13.06
N GLN A 196 -7.62 5.64 12.01
CA GLN A 196 -6.73 6.75 11.64
C GLN A 196 -7.25 7.55 10.44
N ASP A 197 -8.48 7.28 9.99
CA ASP A 197 -9.13 7.94 8.84
C ASP A 197 -8.25 7.93 7.57
N LYS A 198 -7.55 6.81 7.33
CA LYS A 198 -6.71 6.59 6.15
C LYS A 198 -7.51 5.96 5.01
N ALA A 199 -7.01 6.07 3.79
CA ALA A 199 -7.50 5.28 2.66
C ALA A 199 -6.57 4.10 2.38
N ALA A 200 -7.10 2.95 1.98
CA ALA A 200 -6.27 1.84 1.55
C ALA A 200 -6.82 1.13 0.31
N VAL A 201 -5.89 0.72 -0.56
CA VAL A 201 -6.15 -0.21 -1.67
C VAL A 201 -5.35 -1.47 -1.42
N MET A 202 -6.04 -2.61 -1.36
CA MET A 202 -5.43 -3.93 -1.25
C MET A 202 -5.69 -4.73 -2.52
N VAL A 203 -4.63 -5.07 -3.23
CA VAL A 203 -4.70 -6.04 -4.33
C VAL A 203 -4.57 -7.43 -3.73
N THR A 204 -5.50 -8.32 -4.05
CA THR A 204 -5.45 -9.71 -3.58
C THR A 204 -6.24 -10.64 -4.50
N HIS A 205 -5.89 -11.93 -4.49
CA HIS A 205 -6.70 -13.02 -5.02
C HIS A 205 -7.25 -13.92 -3.88
N ASP A 206 -7.00 -13.54 -2.62
CA ASP A 206 -7.44 -14.29 -1.44
C ASP A 206 -8.87 -13.87 -1.05
N GLU A 207 -9.85 -14.65 -1.50
CA GLU A 207 -11.27 -14.39 -1.21
C GLU A 207 -11.61 -14.44 0.29
N ARG A 208 -10.77 -15.12 1.10
CA ARG A 208 -11.01 -15.33 2.54
C ARG A 208 -10.90 -14.05 3.38
N VAL A 209 -10.39 -12.96 2.80
CA VAL A 209 -10.21 -11.67 3.49
C VAL A 209 -11.06 -10.54 2.91
N LEU A 210 -11.84 -10.80 1.87
CA LEU A 210 -12.63 -9.78 1.20
C LEU A 210 -13.76 -9.22 2.08
N ASP A 211 -14.29 -10.02 2.99
CA ASP A 211 -15.29 -9.62 3.98
C ASP A 211 -14.78 -8.60 5.02
N LEU A 212 -13.46 -8.42 5.11
CA LEU A 212 -12.82 -7.42 5.96
C LEU A 212 -12.73 -6.03 5.30
N CYS A 213 -12.97 -5.96 3.99
CA CYS A 213 -12.89 -4.75 3.20
C CYS A 213 -14.24 -4.03 3.14
N ASP A 214 -14.22 -2.70 3.04
CA ASP A 214 -15.43 -1.88 2.97
C ASP A 214 -16.07 -1.95 1.57
N ARG A 215 -15.24 -2.18 0.56
CA ARG A 215 -15.68 -2.37 -0.83
C ARG A 215 -14.74 -3.33 -1.57
N VAL A 216 -15.32 -4.13 -2.45
CA VAL A 216 -14.59 -5.05 -3.33
C VAL A 216 -14.88 -4.67 -4.78
N VAL A 217 -13.83 -4.51 -5.56
CA VAL A 217 -13.90 -4.31 -7.02
C VAL A 217 -13.15 -5.44 -7.70
N THR A 218 -13.63 -5.86 -8.85
CA THR A 218 -13.01 -6.96 -9.63
C THR A 218 -12.25 -6.40 -10.82
N MET A 219 -11.05 -6.91 -11.04
CA MET A 219 -10.24 -6.55 -12.19
C MET A 219 -10.06 -7.74 -13.13
N VAL A 220 -10.49 -7.59 -14.38
CA VAL A 220 -10.38 -8.61 -15.44
C VAL A 220 -9.90 -7.93 -16.72
N ASP A 221 -8.85 -8.48 -17.32
CA ASP A 221 -8.28 -8.00 -18.60
C ASP A 221 -8.08 -6.48 -18.64
N GLY A 222 -7.46 -5.93 -17.61
CA GLY A 222 -7.18 -4.50 -17.50
C GLY A 222 -8.41 -3.61 -17.27
N ARG A 223 -9.57 -4.16 -16.94
CA ARG A 223 -10.83 -3.43 -16.71
C ARG A 223 -11.30 -3.63 -15.27
N LEU A 224 -11.56 -2.52 -14.60
CA LEU A 224 -12.15 -2.51 -13.26
C LEU A 224 -13.67 -2.60 -13.37
N ARG A 225 -14.26 -3.48 -12.57
CA ARG A 225 -15.72 -3.70 -12.48
C ARG A 225 -16.11 -3.72 -11.00
N GLY A 226 -17.14 -3.07 -10.61
CA GLY A 226 -17.66 -3.04 -9.24
C GLY A 226 -18.77 -2.07 -9.09
#